data_9d7cb5e8a8ed1c81901400efca7d87d0
#
_entry.id   9d7cb5e8a8ed1c81901400efca7d87d0
#
_cell.length_a   1.000
_cell.length_b   1.000
_cell.length_c   1.000
_cell.angle_alpha   90.00
_cell.angle_beta   90.00
_cell.angle_gamma   90.00
#
_symmetry.space_group_name_H-M   'P 1'
#
loop_
_entity.id
_entity.type
_entity.pdbx_description
1 polymer ?
#
loop_
_entity_poly.entity_id
_entity_poly.type
_entity_poly.pdbx_seq_one_letter_code
_entity_poly.pdbx_strand_id
1 'polypeptide(L)'
;CMKKLFLSLRQANVLAKKKVSKKKWNWMSCGSEREETLNENLNSFKKYKINQEILNDVSKLKMDKKFLGVNLRFPMIISPMGYMSQYNKKGEAALALGAYNRNTFMCLSAVSAIKIDEIMKSNKNLNIIYQFYSLKPKKWTLEQIKKITKLGVKAICITADSPVRSIKYDIMEDKYDARKKG
;
A
#
# COMPACT_ATOMS: atom_id res chain seq x y z
N CYS A 1 23.74 1.27 -13.38
CA CYS A 1 23.83 1.41 -11.91
C CYS A 1 22.79 2.45 -11.46
N MET A 2 21.69 2.04 -10.83
CA MET A 2 20.75 3.00 -10.26
C MET A 2 21.46 3.81 -9.16
N LYS A 3 21.54 5.12 -9.33
CA LYS A 3 22.01 6.02 -8.28
C LYS A 3 21.19 5.76 -7.03
N LYS A 4 21.78 5.28 -5.93
CA LYS A 4 21.09 5.13 -4.65
C LYS A 4 20.62 6.52 -4.20
N LEU A 5 19.31 6.77 -4.23
CA LEU A 5 18.74 8.05 -3.81
C LEU A 5 18.83 8.26 -2.29
N PHE A 6 18.91 7.17 -1.53
CA PHE A 6 19.02 7.17 -0.07
C PHE A 6 19.61 5.84 0.42
N LEU A 7 20.24 5.86 1.59
CA LEU A 7 20.89 4.71 2.22
C LEU A 7 20.04 4.06 3.31
N SER A 8 19.03 4.74 3.82
CA SER A 8 18.17 4.26 4.89
C SER A 8 16.74 4.80 4.77
N LEU A 9 15.78 4.11 5.39
CA LEU A 9 14.39 4.60 5.48
C LEU A 9 14.31 5.96 6.21
N ARG A 10 15.16 6.19 7.21
CA ARG A 10 15.25 7.49 7.88
C ARG A 10 15.62 8.60 6.89
N GLN A 11 16.61 8.37 6.06
CA GLN A 11 17.03 9.32 5.03
C GLN A 11 15.93 9.53 3.98
N ALA A 12 15.27 8.45 3.54
CA ALA A 12 14.14 8.53 2.63
C ALA A 12 13.02 9.39 3.18
N ASN A 13 12.68 9.23 4.46
CA ASN A 13 11.66 10.01 5.17
C ASN A 13 12.01 11.51 5.18
N VAL A 14 13.24 11.86 5.57
CA VAL A 14 13.72 13.26 5.57
C VAL A 14 13.65 13.89 4.18
N LEU A 15 14.07 13.17 3.14
CA LEU A 15 14.03 13.64 1.76
C LEU A 15 12.59 13.80 1.24
N ALA A 16 11.71 12.87 1.58
CA ALA A 16 10.30 12.94 1.22
C ALA A 16 9.61 14.16 1.88
N LYS A 17 9.84 14.36 3.18
CA LYS A 17 9.29 15.52 3.91
C LYS A 17 9.68 16.85 3.29
N LYS A 18 10.91 16.97 2.76
CA LYS A 18 11.38 18.18 2.06
C LYS A 18 10.70 18.41 0.71
N LYS A 19 10.23 17.33 0.04
CA LYS A 19 9.64 17.40 -1.31
C LYS A 19 8.13 17.55 -1.32
N VAL A 20 7.48 17.16 -0.24
CA VAL A 20 6.01 17.17 -0.10
C VAL A 20 5.59 18.41 0.67
N SER A 21 4.49 19.06 0.28
CA SER A 21 3.96 20.20 1.06
C SER A 21 3.56 19.76 2.47
N LYS A 22 3.63 20.69 3.45
CA LYS A 22 3.27 20.42 4.85
C LYS A 22 1.90 19.75 4.98
N LYS A 23 0.88 20.25 4.28
CA LYS A 23 -0.49 19.71 4.31
C LYS A 23 -0.57 18.27 3.82
N LYS A 24 0.12 17.95 2.70
CA LYS A 24 0.18 16.57 2.18
C LYS A 24 0.97 15.66 3.09
N TRP A 25 2.04 16.18 3.71
CA TRP A 25 2.83 15.43 4.68
C TRP A 25 1.98 15.06 5.90
N ASN A 26 1.29 16.05 6.50
CA ASN A 26 0.42 15.81 7.64
C ASN A 26 -0.66 14.80 7.31
N TRP A 27 -1.33 14.91 6.13
CA TRP A 27 -2.29 13.91 5.68
C TRP A 27 -1.73 12.48 5.71
N MET A 28 -0.52 12.29 5.24
CA MET A 28 0.12 10.97 5.14
C MET A 28 0.59 10.45 6.50
N SER A 29 1.08 11.32 7.39
CA SER A 29 1.80 10.93 8.60
C SER A 29 0.98 11.00 9.88
N CYS A 30 -0.12 11.76 9.93
CA CYS A 30 -0.92 11.88 11.14
C CYS A 30 -1.85 10.67 11.35
N GLY A 31 -2.04 10.31 12.61
CA GLY A 31 -3.01 9.34 13.08
C GLY A 31 -4.40 9.95 13.29
N SER A 32 -5.31 9.16 13.89
CA SER A 32 -6.63 9.62 14.30
C SER A 32 -6.58 10.21 15.70
N GLU A 33 -7.36 11.26 15.93
CA GLU A 33 -7.53 11.91 17.23
C GLU A 33 -6.18 12.19 17.93
N ARG A 34 -5.95 11.60 19.10
CA ARG A 34 -4.71 11.75 19.90
C ARG A 34 -3.55 10.87 19.42
N GLU A 35 -3.72 10.19 18.31
CA GLU A 35 -2.70 9.32 17.73
C GLU A 35 -2.27 8.13 18.63
N GLU A 36 -3.10 7.73 19.58
CA GLU A 36 -2.79 6.64 20.52
C GLU A 36 -2.48 5.34 19.77
N THR A 37 -3.34 4.96 18.82
CA THR A 37 -3.14 3.75 18.00
C THR A 37 -1.90 3.88 17.10
N LEU A 38 -1.63 5.05 16.53
CA LEU A 38 -0.42 5.28 15.72
C LEU A 38 0.83 5.05 16.57
N ASN A 39 0.86 5.61 17.77
CA ASN A 39 1.99 5.48 18.70
C ASN A 39 2.13 4.04 19.19
N GLU A 40 1.03 3.35 19.50
CA GLU A 40 1.07 1.95 19.91
C GLU A 40 1.55 1.03 18.78
N ASN A 41 1.16 1.28 17.53
CA ASN A 41 1.68 0.55 16.37
C ASN A 41 3.21 0.66 16.27
N LEU A 42 3.78 1.84 16.52
CA LEU A 42 5.23 2.03 16.53
C LEU A 42 5.91 1.33 17.72
N ASN A 43 5.29 1.41 18.89
CA ASN A 43 5.83 0.86 20.14
C ASN A 43 5.73 -0.65 20.22
N SER A 44 4.72 -1.26 19.58
CA SER A 44 4.50 -2.71 19.63
C SER A 44 5.68 -3.51 19.07
N PHE A 45 6.42 -2.98 18.11
CA PHE A 45 7.64 -3.63 17.59
C PHE A 45 8.74 -3.78 18.66
N LYS A 46 8.77 -2.90 19.68
CA LYS A 46 9.74 -2.96 20.78
C LYS A 46 9.51 -4.15 21.72
N LYS A 47 8.29 -4.73 21.69
CA LYS A 47 7.92 -5.90 22.50
C LYS A 47 8.55 -7.19 21.97
N TYR A 48 8.94 -7.21 20.69
CA TYR A 48 9.55 -8.36 20.04
C TYR A 48 11.07 -8.25 20.08
N LYS A 49 11.73 -9.35 20.42
CA LYS A 49 13.19 -9.47 20.42
C LYS A 49 13.59 -10.57 19.47
N ILE A 50 14.69 -10.34 18.74
CA ILE A 50 15.30 -11.38 17.92
C ILE A 50 16.24 -12.18 18.81
N ASN A 51 15.95 -13.47 18.93
CA ASN A 51 16.89 -14.41 19.56
C ASN A 51 17.95 -14.78 18.53
N GLN A 52 19.19 -14.33 18.76
CA GLN A 52 20.28 -14.63 17.83
C GLN A 52 20.80 -16.04 18.10
N GLU A 53 20.94 -16.81 17.02
CA GLU A 53 21.62 -18.07 17.02
C GLU A 53 22.95 -17.92 16.27
N ILE A 54 24.03 -18.38 16.85
CA ILE A 54 25.38 -18.35 16.25
C ILE A 54 25.76 -19.71 15.72
N LEU A 55 26.77 -19.76 14.86
CA LEU A 55 27.31 -20.98 14.25
C LEU A 55 26.33 -21.72 13.32
N ASN A 56 25.27 -21.08 12.87
CA ASN A 56 24.37 -21.61 11.87
C ASN A 56 24.86 -21.24 10.46
N ASP A 57 24.87 -22.18 9.53
CA ASP A 57 25.16 -21.90 8.12
C ASP A 57 23.99 -21.16 7.49
N VAL A 58 24.18 -19.87 7.17
CA VAL A 58 23.23 -19.00 6.52
C VAL A 58 23.51 -18.78 5.04
N SER A 59 24.43 -19.55 4.44
CA SER A 59 24.84 -19.40 3.04
C SER A 59 23.71 -19.70 2.03
N LYS A 60 22.70 -20.49 2.42
CA LYS A 60 21.60 -20.95 1.57
C LYS A 60 20.22 -20.52 2.11
N LEU A 61 20.03 -19.23 2.37
CA LEU A 61 18.75 -18.70 2.81
C LEU A 61 17.69 -18.80 1.70
N LYS A 62 16.58 -19.48 1.99
CA LYS A 62 15.40 -19.55 1.13
C LYS A 62 14.29 -18.66 1.70
N MET A 63 13.98 -17.58 1.01
CA MET A 63 12.90 -16.65 1.39
C MET A 63 11.71 -16.71 0.45
N ASP A 64 11.79 -17.52 -0.60
CA ASP A 64 10.70 -17.70 -1.56
C ASP A 64 9.49 -18.35 -0.91
N LYS A 65 8.30 -17.90 -1.28
CA LYS A 65 7.02 -18.43 -0.80
C LYS A 65 6.01 -18.47 -1.94
N LYS A 66 5.23 -19.54 -2.00
CA LYS A 66 4.08 -19.63 -2.91
C LYS A 66 2.88 -18.95 -2.27
N PHE A 67 2.28 -17.97 -2.96
CA PHE A 67 1.10 -17.25 -2.52
C PHE A 67 0.17 -16.99 -3.71
N LEU A 68 -1.11 -17.35 -3.59
CA LEU A 68 -2.12 -17.23 -4.66
C LEU A 68 -1.64 -17.77 -6.02
N GLY A 69 -0.94 -18.90 -6.01
CA GLY A 69 -0.41 -19.55 -7.21
C GLY A 69 0.89 -18.95 -7.77
N VAL A 70 1.39 -17.85 -7.20
CA VAL A 70 2.63 -17.16 -7.61
C VAL A 70 3.77 -17.47 -6.65
N ASN A 71 4.96 -17.79 -7.17
CA ASN A 71 6.15 -17.93 -6.35
C ASN A 71 6.74 -16.56 -6.08
N LEU A 72 6.58 -16.04 -4.88
CA LEU A 72 7.18 -14.78 -4.46
C LEU A 72 8.67 -15.00 -4.18
N ARG A 73 9.51 -14.11 -4.67
CA ARG A 73 10.94 -14.13 -4.36
C ARG A 73 11.21 -13.77 -2.89
N PHE A 74 10.27 -13.08 -2.26
CA PHE A 74 10.37 -12.58 -0.90
C PHE A 74 8.96 -12.49 -0.30
N PRO A 75 8.72 -12.94 0.96
CA PRO A 75 7.38 -13.04 1.54
C PRO A 75 6.82 -11.67 1.95
N MET A 76 6.73 -10.75 1.02
CA MET A 76 6.23 -9.39 1.24
C MET A 76 5.35 -8.96 0.06
N ILE A 77 4.24 -8.29 0.36
CA ILE A 77 3.33 -7.69 -0.60
C ILE A 77 3.10 -6.23 -0.27
N ILE A 78 2.78 -5.42 -1.27
CA ILE A 78 2.47 -4.00 -1.08
C ILE A 78 1.02 -3.87 -0.64
N SER A 79 0.81 -3.28 0.55
CA SER A 79 -0.53 -3.00 1.10
C SER A 79 -1.31 -1.97 0.27
N PRO A 80 -2.65 -1.98 0.33
CA PRO A 80 -3.47 -1.02 -0.41
C PRO A 80 -3.29 0.39 0.16
N MET A 81 -2.92 1.31 -0.73
CA MET A 81 -2.81 2.74 -0.44
C MET A 81 -3.57 3.53 -1.48
N GLY A 82 -4.47 4.40 -1.05
CA GLY A 82 -5.18 5.30 -1.94
C GLY A 82 -4.45 6.61 -2.17
N TYR A 83 -4.91 7.36 -3.18
CA TYR A 83 -4.49 8.75 -3.43
C TYR A 83 -2.99 8.94 -3.70
N MET A 84 -2.29 7.93 -4.19
CA MET A 84 -0.84 7.98 -4.44
C MET A 84 -0.45 9.03 -5.49
N SER A 85 -1.33 9.34 -6.42
CA SER A 85 -1.14 10.40 -7.43
C SER A 85 -0.98 11.80 -6.82
N GLN A 86 -1.46 12.01 -5.58
CA GLN A 86 -1.25 13.28 -4.85
C GLN A 86 0.24 13.52 -4.53
N TYR A 87 1.05 12.47 -4.48
CA TYR A 87 2.47 12.50 -4.16
C TYR A 87 3.35 12.31 -5.39
N ASN A 88 2.91 11.47 -6.33
CA ASN A 88 3.63 11.21 -7.58
C ASN A 88 2.62 10.95 -8.71
N LYS A 89 2.78 11.63 -9.86
CA LYS A 89 1.89 11.50 -11.02
C LYS A 89 1.75 10.05 -11.52
N LYS A 90 2.81 9.23 -11.39
CA LYS A 90 2.78 7.81 -11.76
C LYS A 90 2.09 6.94 -10.70
N GLY A 91 1.89 7.45 -9.48
CA GLY A 91 1.11 6.88 -8.40
C GLY A 91 1.13 5.35 -8.33
N GLU A 92 -0.05 4.79 -8.36
CA GLU A 92 -0.27 3.35 -8.22
C GLU A 92 0.30 2.53 -9.38
N ALA A 93 0.38 3.09 -10.59
CA ALA A 93 0.96 2.41 -11.75
C ALA A 93 2.47 2.15 -11.56
N ALA A 94 3.20 3.10 -10.95
CA ALA A 94 4.61 2.90 -10.64
C ALA A 94 4.82 1.83 -9.56
N LEU A 95 3.93 1.76 -8.57
CA LEU A 95 3.98 0.71 -7.54
C LEU A 95 3.68 -0.67 -8.13
N ALA A 96 2.68 -0.78 -9.01
CA ALA A 96 2.33 -2.02 -9.69
C ALA A 96 3.50 -2.55 -10.53
N LEU A 97 4.16 -1.67 -11.28
CA LEU A 97 5.37 -2.03 -12.04
C LEU A 97 6.53 -2.42 -11.12
N GLY A 98 6.70 -1.71 -10.01
CA GLY A 98 7.71 -2.03 -8.98
C GLY A 98 7.49 -3.42 -8.37
N ALA A 99 6.25 -3.76 -8.04
CA ALA A 99 5.87 -5.08 -7.54
C ALA A 99 6.15 -6.18 -8.58
N TYR A 100 5.76 -5.95 -9.83
CA TYR A 100 6.03 -6.87 -10.94
C TYR A 100 7.52 -7.15 -11.11
N ASN A 101 8.34 -6.10 -11.15
CA ASN A 101 9.80 -6.24 -11.30
C ASN A 101 10.47 -6.96 -10.14
N ARG A 102 9.82 -7.08 -9.00
CA ARG A 102 10.29 -7.82 -7.81
C ARG A 102 9.58 -9.14 -7.60
N ASN A 103 8.75 -9.55 -8.55
CA ASN A 103 7.93 -10.76 -8.50
C ASN A 103 7.15 -10.86 -7.17
N THR A 104 6.43 -9.80 -6.83
CA THR A 104 5.56 -9.76 -5.67
C THR A 104 4.17 -9.22 -6.04
N PHE A 105 3.26 -9.22 -5.08
CA PHE A 105 1.92 -8.66 -5.26
C PHE A 105 1.86 -7.20 -4.86
N MET A 106 0.97 -6.48 -5.52
CA MET A 106 0.44 -5.21 -5.06
C MET A 106 -1.05 -5.37 -4.76
N CYS A 107 -1.47 -4.96 -3.56
CA CYS A 107 -2.87 -4.75 -3.28
C CYS A 107 -3.26 -3.34 -3.75
N LEU A 108 -4.06 -3.25 -4.81
CA LEU A 108 -4.52 -1.99 -5.38
C LEU A 108 -5.79 -1.52 -4.67
N SER A 109 -5.78 -0.30 -4.17
CA SER A 109 -6.92 0.28 -3.46
C SER A 109 -8.07 0.66 -4.42
N ALA A 110 -9.32 0.46 -3.98
CA ALA A 110 -10.51 0.96 -4.69
C ALA A 110 -10.57 2.49 -4.81
N VAL A 111 -9.81 3.20 -3.98
CA VAL A 111 -9.67 4.68 -4.04
C VAL A 111 -8.36 5.10 -4.71
N SER A 112 -7.84 4.25 -5.59
CA SER A 112 -6.74 4.58 -6.49
C SER A 112 -7.17 5.68 -7.46
N ALA A 113 -6.30 6.66 -7.68
CA ALA A 113 -6.55 7.71 -8.68
C ALA A 113 -6.40 7.19 -10.12
N ILE A 114 -5.55 6.18 -10.33
CA ILE A 114 -5.39 5.50 -11.62
C ILE A 114 -6.31 4.28 -11.62
N LYS A 115 -7.19 4.20 -12.63
CA LYS A 115 -8.15 3.10 -12.73
C LYS A 115 -7.45 1.76 -12.94
N ILE A 116 -8.00 0.71 -12.33
CA ILE A 116 -7.48 -0.64 -12.49
C ILE A 116 -7.39 -1.07 -13.96
N ASP A 117 -8.35 -0.65 -14.79
CA ASP A 117 -8.37 -0.95 -16.22
C ASP A 117 -7.10 -0.44 -16.92
N GLU A 118 -6.65 0.77 -16.58
CA GLU A 118 -5.44 1.39 -17.13
C GLU A 118 -4.18 0.65 -16.65
N ILE A 119 -4.13 0.31 -15.35
CA ILE A 119 -3.01 -0.43 -14.77
C ILE A 119 -2.88 -1.81 -15.42
N MET A 120 -3.98 -2.57 -15.53
CA MET A 120 -3.97 -3.91 -16.12
C MET A 120 -3.72 -3.90 -17.63
N LYS A 121 -4.13 -2.83 -18.36
CA LYS A 121 -3.78 -2.66 -19.77
C LYS A 121 -2.29 -2.45 -20.00
N SER A 122 -1.59 -1.81 -19.07
CA SER A 122 -0.15 -1.56 -19.18
C SER A 122 0.69 -2.83 -19.13
N ASN A 123 0.25 -3.83 -18.35
CA ASN A 123 0.87 -5.15 -18.28
C ASN A 123 -0.11 -6.19 -17.72
N LYS A 124 -0.48 -7.17 -18.54
CA LYS A 124 -1.41 -8.25 -18.18
C LYS A 124 -0.84 -9.25 -17.16
N ASN A 125 0.47 -9.25 -16.94
CA ASN A 125 1.15 -10.17 -16.03
C ASN A 125 1.32 -9.61 -14.61
N LEU A 126 0.69 -8.48 -14.29
CA LEU A 126 0.73 -7.91 -12.96
C LEU A 126 0.06 -8.83 -11.93
N ASN A 127 0.70 -9.00 -10.78
CA ASN A 127 0.14 -9.72 -9.65
C ASN A 127 -0.65 -8.74 -8.78
N ILE A 128 -1.90 -8.48 -9.13
CA ILE A 128 -2.78 -7.54 -8.42
C ILE A 128 -3.78 -8.28 -7.54
N ILE A 129 -3.85 -7.87 -6.28
CA ILE A 129 -5.00 -8.08 -5.40
C ILE A 129 -5.78 -6.77 -5.41
N TYR A 130 -7.09 -6.80 -5.65
CA TYR A 130 -7.89 -5.59 -5.66
C TYR A 130 -8.62 -5.41 -4.33
N GLN A 131 -8.31 -4.33 -3.59
CA GLN A 131 -9.01 -4.00 -2.36
C GLN A 131 -10.31 -3.26 -2.69
N PHE A 132 -11.40 -3.70 -2.10
CA PHE A 132 -12.74 -3.26 -2.40
C PHE A 132 -13.54 -2.94 -1.13
N TYR A 133 -14.39 -1.90 -1.18
CA TYR A 133 -15.35 -1.57 -0.15
C TYR A 133 -16.76 -2.02 -0.55
N SER A 134 -17.41 -2.85 0.24
CA SER A 134 -18.79 -3.30 0.00
C SER A 134 -19.78 -2.34 0.66
N LEU A 135 -19.77 -1.06 0.25
CA LEU A 135 -20.63 0.00 0.81
C LEU A 135 -21.88 0.27 -0.03
N LYS A 136 -22.11 -0.53 -1.07
CA LYS A 136 -23.23 -0.39 -2.01
C LYS A 136 -24.12 -1.63 -1.96
N PRO A 137 -25.36 -1.58 -2.52
CA PRO A 137 -26.24 -2.74 -2.57
C PRO A 137 -25.56 -3.98 -3.16
N LYS A 138 -25.94 -5.16 -2.66
CA LYS A 138 -25.36 -6.46 -3.04
C LYS A 138 -25.27 -6.66 -4.55
N LYS A 139 -26.33 -6.33 -5.30
CA LYS A 139 -26.35 -6.48 -6.76
C LYS A 139 -25.20 -5.70 -7.42
N TRP A 140 -25.05 -4.42 -7.10
CA TRP A 140 -24.00 -3.59 -7.63
C TRP A 140 -22.60 -4.12 -7.24
N THR A 141 -22.43 -4.52 -5.98
CA THR A 141 -21.17 -5.11 -5.48
C THR A 141 -20.78 -6.32 -6.30
N LEU A 142 -21.70 -7.25 -6.56
CA LEU A 142 -21.43 -8.45 -7.35
C LEU A 142 -21.10 -8.13 -8.81
N GLU A 143 -21.75 -7.14 -9.40
CA GLU A 143 -21.42 -6.67 -10.76
C GLU A 143 -20.00 -6.10 -10.84
N GLN A 144 -19.59 -5.29 -9.86
CA GLN A 144 -18.22 -4.76 -9.81
C GLN A 144 -17.20 -5.88 -9.62
N ILE A 145 -17.45 -6.82 -8.72
CA ILE A 145 -16.58 -8.00 -8.52
C ILE A 145 -16.40 -8.76 -9.84
N LYS A 146 -17.48 -9.07 -10.56
CA LYS A 146 -17.43 -9.74 -11.86
C LYS A 146 -16.61 -8.93 -12.88
N LYS A 147 -16.80 -7.61 -12.94
CA LYS A 147 -16.05 -6.73 -13.84
C LYS A 147 -14.55 -6.77 -13.55
N ILE A 148 -14.18 -6.61 -12.27
CA ILE A 148 -12.79 -6.57 -11.82
C ILE A 148 -12.10 -7.93 -12.04
N THR A 149 -12.79 -9.03 -11.76
CA THR A 149 -12.26 -10.38 -11.98
C THR A 149 -11.93 -10.64 -13.45
N LYS A 150 -12.75 -10.13 -14.38
CA LYS A 150 -12.49 -10.24 -15.83
C LYS A 150 -11.22 -9.51 -16.29
N LEU A 151 -10.71 -8.56 -15.52
CA LEU A 151 -9.44 -7.87 -15.80
C LEU A 151 -8.21 -8.73 -15.46
N GLY A 152 -8.38 -9.89 -14.82
CA GLY A 152 -7.30 -10.82 -14.51
C GLY A 152 -6.61 -10.57 -13.16
N VAL A 153 -7.26 -9.88 -12.22
CA VAL A 153 -6.75 -9.78 -10.84
C VAL A 153 -6.68 -11.15 -10.19
N LYS A 154 -5.69 -11.36 -9.34
CA LYS A 154 -5.44 -12.65 -8.69
C LYS A 154 -6.37 -12.92 -7.50
N ALA A 155 -6.82 -11.86 -6.82
CA ALA A 155 -7.75 -11.95 -5.70
C ALA A 155 -8.46 -10.61 -5.47
N ILE A 156 -9.53 -10.64 -4.68
CA ILE A 156 -10.24 -9.46 -4.17
C ILE A 156 -10.12 -9.47 -2.64
N CYS A 157 -9.71 -8.34 -2.08
CA CYS A 157 -9.64 -8.10 -0.64
C CYS A 157 -10.79 -7.18 -0.24
N ILE A 158 -11.73 -7.66 0.56
CA ILE A 158 -12.88 -6.87 1.01
C ILE A 158 -12.56 -6.22 2.35
N THR A 159 -12.64 -4.88 2.41
CA THR A 159 -12.52 -4.12 3.65
C THR A 159 -13.86 -4.13 4.38
N ALA A 160 -13.88 -4.71 5.58
CA ALA A 160 -15.09 -4.89 6.40
C ALA A 160 -15.07 -4.05 7.69
N ASP A 161 -13.98 -3.37 7.99
CA ASP A 161 -13.70 -2.71 9.27
C ASP A 161 -13.70 -1.17 9.20
N SER A 162 -14.27 -0.58 8.15
CA SER A 162 -14.25 0.88 7.95
C SER A 162 -15.69 1.45 7.82
N PRO A 163 -16.55 1.33 8.85
CA PRO A 163 -17.93 1.82 8.79
C PRO A 163 -18.01 3.33 8.88
N VAL A 164 -17.04 3.99 9.52
CA VAL A 164 -16.99 5.44 9.74
C VAL A 164 -15.63 6.01 9.35
N ARG A 165 -15.61 7.31 9.06
CA ARG A 165 -14.36 8.01 8.76
C ARG A 165 -13.61 8.36 10.04
N SER A 166 -12.28 8.20 10.02
CA SER A 166 -11.42 8.66 11.10
C SER A 166 -11.40 10.19 11.19
N ILE A 167 -11.39 10.71 12.40
CA ILE A 167 -11.17 12.12 12.71
C ILE A 167 -9.65 12.34 12.84
N LYS A 168 -9.13 13.29 12.09
CA LYS A 168 -7.70 13.65 12.10
C LYS A 168 -7.59 15.15 12.33
N TYR A 169 -7.16 15.56 13.50
CA TYR A 169 -7.14 16.97 13.91
C TYR A 169 -6.24 17.83 13.03
N ASP A 170 -5.02 17.41 12.75
CA ASP A 170 -4.08 18.13 11.87
C ASP A 170 -4.65 18.43 10.48
N ILE A 171 -5.46 17.50 9.97
CA ILE A 171 -6.13 17.67 8.67
C ILE A 171 -7.25 18.69 8.75
N MET A 172 -7.98 18.69 9.85
CA MET A 172 -9.07 19.65 10.07
C MET A 172 -8.49 21.07 10.18
N GLU A 173 -7.39 21.25 10.91
CA GLU A 173 -6.68 22.53 11.04
C GLU A 173 -6.09 23.00 9.70
N ASP A 174 -5.44 22.11 8.97
CA ASP A 174 -4.88 22.39 7.65
C ASP A 174 -5.94 22.61 6.56
N LYS A 175 -7.23 22.31 6.82
CA LYS A 175 -8.34 22.31 5.85
C LYS A 175 -7.99 21.55 4.56
N TYR A 176 -7.21 20.49 4.68
CA TYR A 176 -6.76 19.66 3.56
C TYR A 176 -7.36 18.28 3.64
N ASP A 177 -7.97 17.84 2.55
CA ASP A 177 -8.47 16.47 2.42
C ASP A 177 -8.10 15.94 1.01
N ALA A 178 -7.21 14.97 0.96
CA ALA A 178 -6.76 14.37 -0.31
C ALA A 178 -7.92 13.72 -1.09
N ARG A 179 -8.98 13.28 -0.39
CA ARG A 179 -10.18 12.66 -0.97
C ARG A 179 -11.02 13.62 -1.80
N LYS A 180 -10.90 14.94 -1.56
CA LYS A 180 -11.64 15.98 -2.28
C LYS A 180 -10.97 16.41 -3.58
N LYS A 181 -9.78 15.87 -3.87
CA LYS A 181 -8.95 16.27 -5.02
C LYS A 181 -8.74 15.13 -6.03
N GLY A 182 -9.45 14.04 -5.88
CA GLY A 182 -9.42 12.90 -6.79
C GLY A 182 -10.61 12.84 -7.72
#